data_2b2001191e1b4f1cc590f13fcfecefe6
#
_entry.id   2b2001191e1b4f1cc590f13fcfecefe6
#
_cell.length_a   1.000
_cell.length_b   1.000
_cell.length_c   1.000
_cell.angle_alpha   90.00
_cell.angle_beta   90.00
_cell.angle_gamma   90.00
#
_symmetry.space_group_name_H-M   'P 1'
#
loop_
_entity.id
_entity.type
_entity.pdbx_description
1 polymer ?
#
loop_
_entity_poly.entity_id
_entity_poly.type
_entity_poly.pdbx_seq_one_letter_code
_entity_poly.pdbx_strand_id
1 'polypeptide(L)' 'MADEPDSVRIELAFDGGPGLSALVTIQGAGELERALATQAGGTVMLDSMDGRYTVVLARVVYMKRYARESRVGFGI' A
#
# COMPACT_ATOMS: atom_id res chain seq x y z
N MET A 1 12.26 -4.62 20.44
CA MET A 1 11.90 -4.41 20.26
C MET A 1 11.56 -4.14 19.41
N ALA A 2 11.31 -4.24 18.99
CA ALA A 2 10.86 -4.15 18.13
C ALA A 2 10.63 -3.13 17.63
N ASP A 3 10.85 -2.68 17.36
CA ASP A 3 10.67 -1.62 16.88
C ASP A 3 10.58 -1.58 15.60
N GLU A 4 10.62 -2.40 14.87
CA GLU A 4 10.53 -2.45 13.61
C GLU A 4 9.20 -2.24 13.26
N PRO A 5 8.78 -1.41 12.54
CA PRO A 5 7.53 -1.15 12.12
C PRO A 5 7.04 -2.22 11.31
N ASP A 6 5.93 -2.72 11.51
CA ASP A 6 5.38 -3.67 10.64
C ASP A 6 4.52 -3.00 9.64
N SER A 7 4.63 -1.74 9.42
CA SER A 7 3.78 -1.03 8.48
C SER A 7 4.57 -0.18 7.52
N VAL A 8 3.96 0.15 6.41
CA VAL A 8 4.59 0.95 5.40
C VAL A 8 3.51 1.83 4.79
N ARG A 9 3.90 3.02 4.35
CA ARG A 9 2.94 3.93 3.75
C ARG A 9 2.81 3.61 2.28
N ILE A 10 1.60 3.56 1.79
CA ILE A 10 1.37 3.37 0.38
C ILE A 10 0.43 4.44 -0.11
N GLU A 11 0.39 4.63 -1.41
CA GLU A 11 -0.50 5.54 -2.03
C GLU A 11 -1.10 4.83 -3.23
N LEU A 12 -2.40 4.85 -3.38
CA LEU A 12 -3.06 4.23 -4.49
C LEU A 12 -3.79 5.31 -5.28
N ALA A 13 -3.74 5.22 -6.58
CA ALA A 13 -4.51 6.10 -7.42
C ALA A 13 -5.57 5.24 -8.08
N PHE A 14 -6.80 5.75 -8.13
CA PHE A 14 -7.89 5.03 -8.74
C PHE A 14 -8.38 5.83 -9.93
N ASP A 15 -8.91 5.16 -10.94
CA ASP A 15 -9.39 5.88 -12.10
C ASP A 15 -10.65 6.61 -11.69
N GLY A 16 -10.77 7.82 -12.06
CA GLY A 16 -11.96 8.60 -11.85
C GLY A 16 -12.20 9.08 -10.44
N GLY A 17 -11.27 9.00 -9.57
CA GLY A 17 -11.52 9.43 -8.23
C GLY A 17 -10.28 9.82 -7.49
N PRO A 18 -10.43 10.22 -6.26
CA PRO A 18 -9.29 10.63 -5.48
C PRO A 18 -8.48 9.42 -5.07
N GLY A 19 -7.27 9.62 -4.73
CA GLY A 19 -6.42 8.54 -4.30
C GLY A 19 -6.58 8.21 -2.85
N LEU A 20 -5.82 7.24 -2.39
CA LEU A 20 -5.84 6.83 -1.03
C LEU A 20 -4.40 6.75 -0.53
N SER A 21 -4.14 7.32 0.63
CA SER A 21 -2.83 7.21 1.22
C SER A 21 -3.04 6.57 2.58
N ALA A 22 -2.35 5.55 2.89
CA ALA A 22 -2.57 4.83 4.13
C ALA A 22 -1.34 4.12 4.61
N LEU A 23 -1.32 3.83 5.91
CA LEU A 23 -0.21 3.11 6.48
C LEU A 23 -0.74 1.73 6.68
N VAL A 24 -0.25 0.78 5.96
CA VAL A 24 -0.77 -0.58 5.95
C VAL A 24 0.29 -1.57 6.39
N THR A 25 -0.09 -2.80 6.65
CA THR A 25 0.89 -3.78 7.06
C THR A 25 1.80 -4.10 5.88
N ILE A 26 3.03 -4.46 6.17
CA ILE A 26 3.99 -4.78 5.13
C ILE A 26 3.50 -5.98 4.35
N GLN A 27 2.91 -6.95 5.05
CA GLN A 27 2.42 -8.11 4.39
C GLN A 27 1.26 -7.74 3.46
N GLY A 28 0.37 -6.85 3.90
CA GLY A 28 -0.74 -6.43 3.05
C GLY A 28 -0.26 -5.69 1.83
N ALA A 29 0.75 -4.84 1.99
CA ALA A 29 1.30 -4.13 0.84
C ALA A 29 1.87 -5.11 -0.17
N GLY A 30 2.54 -6.15 0.30
CA GLY A 30 3.11 -7.14 -0.60
C GLY A 30 2.03 -7.92 -1.33
N GLU A 31 0.94 -8.24 -0.64
CA GLU A 31 -0.13 -8.97 -1.27
C GLU A 31 -0.79 -8.11 -2.34
N LEU A 32 -0.96 -6.82 -2.06
CA LEU A 32 -1.57 -5.94 -3.02
C LEU A 32 -0.67 -5.81 -4.25
N GLU A 33 0.64 -5.64 -4.04
CA GLU A 33 1.54 -5.55 -5.16
C GLU A 33 1.49 -6.79 -6.01
N ARG A 34 1.43 -7.95 -5.40
CA ARG A 34 1.40 -9.17 -6.16
C ARG A 34 0.10 -9.29 -6.93
N ALA A 35 -1.02 -8.92 -6.32
CA ALA A 35 -2.29 -9.00 -7.00
C ALA A 35 -2.33 -8.06 -8.20
N LEU A 36 -1.74 -6.87 -8.06
CA LEU A 36 -1.72 -5.93 -9.16
C LEU A 36 -0.78 -6.42 -10.26
N ALA A 37 0.34 -7.01 -9.89
CA ALA A 37 1.29 -7.48 -10.89
C ALA A 37 0.74 -8.63 -11.70
N THR A 38 -0.11 -9.46 -11.09
CA THR A 38 -0.66 -10.58 -11.82
C THR A 38 -1.99 -10.21 -12.46
N GLN A 39 -2.40 -8.96 -12.29
CA GLN A 39 -3.65 -8.49 -12.87
C GLN A 39 -4.82 -9.32 -12.38
N ALA A 40 -4.81 -9.65 -11.12
CA ALA A 40 -5.88 -10.41 -10.54
C ALA A 40 -7.12 -9.55 -10.51
N GLY A 41 -8.27 -10.13 -10.57
CA GLY A 41 -9.49 -9.37 -10.45
C GLY A 41 -9.96 -9.39 -9.03
N GLY A 42 -11.06 -8.76 -8.75
CA GLY A 42 -11.66 -8.81 -7.44
C GLY A 42 -11.12 -7.77 -6.50
N THR A 43 -11.04 -8.11 -5.25
CA THR A 43 -10.67 -7.16 -4.23
C THR A 43 -9.58 -7.71 -3.35
N VAL A 44 -8.88 -6.81 -2.69
CA VAL A 44 -7.89 -7.18 -1.70
C VAL A 44 -8.20 -6.36 -0.47
N MET A 45 -8.14 -6.97 0.71
CA MET A 45 -8.36 -6.23 1.91
C MET A 45 -7.04 -5.82 2.51
N LEU A 46 -6.93 -4.57 2.91
CA LEU A 46 -5.71 -4.05 3.49
C LEU A 46 -5.99 -3.59 4.89
N ASP A 47 -5.26 -4.07 5.84
CA ASP A 47 -5.38 -3.58 7.21
C ASP A 47 -4.48 -2.37 7.33
N SER A 48 -5.01 -1.30 7.86
CA SER A 48 -4.23 -0.10 8.05
C SER A 48 -4.42 0.40 9.47
N MET A 49 -3.72 1.45 9.79
CA MET A 49 -3.78 1.97 11.14
C MET A 49 -5.15 2.47 11.49
N ASP A 50 -5.92 2.93 10.56
CA ASP A 50 -7.22 3.48 10.85
C ASP A 50 -8.35 2.54 10.45
N GLY A 51 -8.09 1.32 10.11
CA GLY A 51 -9.17 0.41 9.78
C GLY A 51 -8.78 -0.51 8.67
N ARG A 52 -9.76 -1.04 7.97
CA ARG A 52 -9.50 -1.98 6.91
C ARG A 52 -10.09 -1.43 5.63
N TYR A 53 -9.33 -1.46 4.57
CA TYR A 53 -9.80 -1.00 3.28
C TYR A 53 -10.01 -2.20 2.38
N THR A 54 -11.07 -2.20 1.62
CA THR A 54 -11.30 -3.22 0.62
C THR A 54 -11.01 -2.53 -0.72
N VAL A 55 -9.97 -2.95 -1.38
CA VAL A 55 -9.52 -2.29 -2.59
C VAL A 55 -10.00 -3.05 -3.82
N VAL A 56 -10.65 -2.33 -4.73
CA VAL A 56 -11.15 -2.93 -5.96
C VAL A 56 -10.01 -2.86 -6.97
N LEU A 57 -9.43 -4.00 -7.28
CA LEU A 57 -8.21 -4.04 -8.06
C LEU A 57 -8.37 -3.46 -9.46
N ALA A 58 -9.49 -3.67 -10.07
CA ALA A 58 -9.68 -3.18 -11.44
C ALA A 58 -9.69 -1.67 -11.54
N ARG A 59 -9.84 -0.97 -10.40
CA ARG A 59 -9.88 0.46 -10.48
C ARG A 59 -8.56 1.10 -10.11
N VAL A 60 -7.55 0.33 -9.77
CA VAL A 60 -6.28 0.87 -9.33
C VAL A 60 -5.44 1.20 -10.55
N VAL A 61 -4.98 2.43 -10.65
CA VAL A 61 -4.14 2.85 -11.74
C VAL A 61 -2.68 2.66 -11.36
N TYR A 62 -2.29 3.00 -10.14
CA TYR A 62 -0.94 2.71 -9.70
C TYR A 62 -0.90 2.60 -8.19
N MET A 63 0.14 1.98 -7.70
CA MET A 63 0.39 1.90 -6.29
C MET A 63 1.80 2.38 -6.06
N LYS A 64 2.00 3.30 -5.13
CA LYS A 64 3.32 3.74 -4.76
C LYS A 64 3.59 3.24 -3.37
N ARG A 65 4.73 2.60 -3.17
CA ARG A 65 5.10 2.16 -1.84
C ARG A 65 6.21 3.06 -1.41
N TYR A 66 6.04 3.81 -0.36
CA TYR A 66 7.06 4.75 0.06
C TYR A 66 8.22 4.01 0.69
N ALA A 67 9.38 4.56 0.52
CA ALA A 67 10.54 3.96 1.11
C ALA A 67 10.47 4.13 2.60
N ARG A 68 11.13 3.28 3.33
CA ARG A 68 11.12 3.37 4.63
C ARG A 68 11.72 4.59 5.08
N GLU A 69 11.36 5.22 5.98
CA GLU A 69 11.87 6.37 6.37
C GLU A 69 13.12 6.29 6.90
N SER A 70 14.03 6.39 6.51
CA SER A 70 15.23 6.26 7.02
C SER A 70 15.89 7.33 7.10
N ARG A 71 15.79 8.08 7.45
CA ARG A 71 16.42 9.12 7.45
C ARG A 71 17.61 9.17 6.92
N VAL A 72 18.19 8.43 6.75
CA VAL A 72 19.40 8.46 6.29
C VAL A 72 19.39 8.73 5.09
N GLY A 73 18.83 8.83 4.62
CA GLY A 73 18.76 9.11 3.54
C GLY A 73 19.40 9.13 2.54
N PHE A 74 19.03 9.37 1.73
CA PHE A 74 19.62 9.46 0.68
C PHE A 74 19.98 10.59 0.51
N GLY A 75 20.37 10.88 0.31
CA GLY A 75 20.66 11.90 0.15
C GLY A 75 21.57 12.24 0.70
N ILE A 76 21.75 12.13 1.15
CA ILE A 76 22.39 12.52 1.70
C ILE A 76 23.02 12.52 1.65
#